data_2dbdd3eaf856ec9d6a8919672848490e
#
_entry.id   2dbdd3eaf856ec9d6a8919672848490e
#
_cell.length_a   1.000
_cell.length_b   1.000
_cell.length_c   1.000
_cell.angle_alpha   90.00
_cell.angle_beta   90.00
_cell.angle_gamma   90.00
#
_symmetry.space_group_name_H-M   'P 1'
#
loop_
_entity.id
_entity.type
_entity.pdbx_description
1 polymer ?
#
loop_
_entity_poly.entity_id
_entity_poly.type
_entity_poly.pdbx_seq_one_letter_code
_entity_poly.pdbx_strand_id
1 'polypeptide(L)'
;MIQDLVVDDEGKYLCMVKTPYESLEYSVELYVQGEPPKILSNLGKMDVYEGKELKIACLAKGVPLPSLKWFFKDKPVPKSFIQEIPTSMQNSMESQIFISSVIKKINEGTFRCEATNVYGSSTKYATVQVITGTSVEVSCLK
;
A
#
# COMPACT_ATOMS: atom_id res chain seq x y z
N MET A 1 1.30 -30.31 9.36
CA MET A 1 0.54 -29.12 9.74
C MET A 1 1.07 -27.93 8.96
N ILE A 2 0.18 -27.21 8.35
CA ILE A 2 0.55 -25.99 7.60
C ILE A 2 0.45 -24.82 8.56
N GLN A 3 1.53 -24.04 8.64
CA GLN A 3 1.56 -22.83 9.45
C GLN A 3 1.56 -21.62 8.52
N ASP A 4 1.09 -20.48 9.03
CA ASP A 4 1.08 -19.22 8.28
C ASP A 4 0.32 -19.33 6.96
N LEU A 5 -0.93 -19.80 7.04
CA LEU A 5 -1.76 -19.97 5.87
C LEU A 5 -2.01 -18.64 5.14
N VAL A 6 -1.86 -18.67 3.82
CA VAL A 6 -2.22 -17.58 2.94
C VAL A 6 -3.24 -18.09 1.92
N VAL A 7 -3.82 -17.19 1.13
CA VAL A 7 -4.85 -17.59 0.16
C VAL A 7 -4.36 -18.70 -0.79
N ASP A 8 -3.09 -18.67 -1.15
CA ASP A 8 -2.53 -19.69 -2.03
C ASP A 8 -2.48 -21.08 -1.41
N ASP A 9 -2.68 -21.17 -0.10
CA ASP A 9 -2.72 -22.46 0.58
C ASP A 9 -4.12 -23.11 0.54
N GLU A 10 -5.09 -22.48 -0.10
CA GLU A 10 -6.40 -23.08 -0.27
C GLU A 10 -6.34 -24.27 -1.20
N GLY A 11 -7.16 -25.27 -0.93
CA GLY A 11 -7.28 -26.46 -1.76
C GLY A 11 -7.57 -27.70 -0.96
N LYS A 12 -7.41 -28.84 -1.62
CA LYS A 12 -7.61 -30.13 -0.98
C LYS A 12 -6.28 -30.69 -0.53
N TYR A 13 -6.23 -31.11 0.71
CA TYR A 13 -5.06 -31.74 1.31
C TYR A 13 -5.41 -33.15 1.76
N LEU A 14 -4.53 -34.09 1.45
CA LEU A 14 -4.68 -35.45 1.89
C LEU A 14 -3.95 -35.63 3.23
N CYS A 15 -4.74 -35.88 4.25
CA CYS A 15 -4.21 -36.07 5.59
C CYS A 15 -4.15 -37.55 5.92
N MET A 16 -3.01 -37.97 6.45
CA MET A 16 -2.79 -39.36 6.81
C MET A 16 -2.56 -39.48 8.30
N VAL A 17 -3.38 -40.32 8.94
CA VAL A 17 -3.21 -40.63 10.35
C VAL A 17 -2.76 -42.09 10.43
N LYS A 18 -1.56 -42.30 11.02
CA LYS A 18 -1.03 -43.65 11.19
C LYS A 18 -1.09 -44.05 12.65
N THR A 19 -1.62 -45.20 12.91
CA THR A 19 -1.58 -45.82 14.21
C THR A 19 -0.76 -47.12 14.12
N PRO A 20 -0.39 -47.76 15.22
CA PRO A 20 0.31 -49.09 15.16
C PRO A 20 -0.51 -50.16 14.44
N TYR A 21 -1.81 -49.96 14.32
CA TYR A 21 -2.70 -51.02 13.80
C TYR A 21 -3.30 -50.68 12.43
N GLU A 22 -3.40 -49.40 12.08
CA GLU A 22 -4.01 -49.01 10.81
C GLU A 22 -3.55 -47.65 10.37
N SER A 23 -3.75 -47.39 9.07
CA SER A 23 -3.53 -46.07 8.48
C SER A 23 -4.86 -45.56 7.96
N LEU A 24 -5.18 -44.30 8.30
CA LEU A 24 -6.40 -43.65 7.83
C LEU A 24 -6.02 -42.45 7.01
N GLU A 25 -6.73 -42.28 5.90
CA GLU A 25 -6.56 -41.15 5.02
C GLU A 25 -7.80 -40.30 5.03
N TYR A 26 -7.62 -39.01 5.16
CA TYR A 26 -8.73 -38.02 5.12
C TYR A 26 -8.43 -36.99 4.09
N SER A 27 -9.44 -36.65 3.30
CA SER A 27 -9.35 -35.53 2.38
C SER A 27 -9.93 -34.33 3.08
N VAL A 28 -9.12 -33.29 3.21
CA VAL A 28 -9.51 -32.04 3.87
C VAL A 28 -9.36 -30.90 2.89
N GLU A 29 -10.38 -30.07 2.83
CA GLU A 29 -10.34 -28.87 2.02
C GLU A 29 -10.08 -27.68 2.91
N LEU A 30 -8.99 -26.95 2.61
CA LEU A 30 -8.59 -25.78 3.38
C LEU A 30 -9.10 -24.52 2.71
N TYR A 31 -9.71 -23.66 3.51
CA TYR A 31 -10.16 -22.35 3.06
C TYR A 31 -9.48 -21.29 3.91
N VAL A 32 -8.80 -20.38 3.25
CA VAL A 32 -8.23 -19.21 3.91
C VAL A 32 -9.19 -18.06 3.66
N GLN A 33 -9.68 -17.46 4.74
CA GLN A 33 -10.61 -16.37 4.62
C GLN A 33 -9.93 -15.16 4.01
N GLY A 34 -10.48 -14.68 2.88
CA GLY A 34 -9.97 -13.49 2.24
C GLY A 34 -10.46 -12.23 2.93
N GLU A 35 -9.70 -11.16 2.75
CA GLU A 35 -10.04 -9.85 3.28
C GLU A 35 -9.84 -8.80 2.20
N PRO A 36 -10.79 -7.86 2.02
CA PRO A 36 -10.57 -6.76 1.10
C PRO A 36 -9.45 -5.86 1.60
N PRO A 37 -8.85 -5.08 0.72
CA PRO A 37 -7.73 -4.22 1.11
C PRO A 37 -8.18 -3.15 2.09
N LYS A 38 -7.27 -2.82 3.01
CA LYS A 38 -7.45 -1.70 3.93
C LYS A 38 -6.17 -0.88 3.92
N ILE A 39 -6.30 0.40 3.66
CA ILE A 39 -5.17 1.31 3.67
C ILE A 39 -4.98 1.81 5.10
N LEU A 40 -3.80 1.56 5.65
CA LEU A 40 -3.48 1.89 7.03
C LEU A 40 -2.83 3.27 7.17
N SER A 41 -2.28 3.79 6.10
CA SER A 41 -1.62 5.09 6.11
C SER A 41 -2.64 6.21 6.28
N ASN A 42 -2.24 7.22 7.03
CA ASN A 42 -3.02 8.45 7.15
C ASN A 42 -2.52 9.42 6.09
N LEU A 43 -3.30 9.51 5.02
CA LEU A 43 -3.07 10.50 4.00
C LEU A 43 -3.95 11.72 4.30
N GLY A 44 -3.76 12.79 3.60
CA GLY A 44 -4.54 13.99 3.85
C GLY A 44 -3.86 15.17 3.19
N LYS A 45 -3.93 16.32 3.83
CA LYS A 45 -3.29 17.51 3.29
C LYS A 45 -1.82 17.55 3.66
N MET A 46 -1.00 17.88 2.69
CA MET A 46 0.44 18.00 2.86
C MET A 46 0.90 19.33 2.27
N ASP A 47 1.73 20.03 3.02
CA ASP A 47 2.36 21.25 2.53
C ASP A 47 3.83 20.98 2.31
N VAL A 48 4.32 21.35 1.15
CA VAL A 48 5.73 21.16 0.81
C VAL A 48 6.23 22.40 0.08
N TYR A 49 7.45 22.82 0.38
CA TYR A 49 8.05 23.96 -0.29
C TYR A 49 8.59 23.56 -1.65
N GLU A 50 8.42 24.44 -2.62
CA GLU A 50 8.95 24.19 -3.96
C GLU A 50 10.46 23.97 -3.89
N GLY A 51 10.94 22.96 -4.64
CA GLY A 51 12.34 22.60 -4.64
C GLY A 51 12.72 21.56 -3.60
N LYS A 52 11.85 21.26 -2.67
CA LYS A 52 12.10 20.22 -1.66
C LYS A 52 11.60 18.88 -2.12
N GLU A 53 12.01 17.83 -1.41
CA GLU A 53 11.54 16.47 -1.76
C GLU A 53 10.17 16.19 -1.16
N LEU A 54 9.42 15.36 -1.86
CA LEU A 54 8.10 14.92 -1.44
C LEU A 54 8.11 13.40 -1.35
N LYS A 55 7.64 12.90 -0.22
CA LYS A 55 7.44 11.47 -0.01
C LYS A 55 6.02 11.24 0.47
N ILE A 56 5.31 10.37 -0.24
CA ILE A 56 3.96 9.97 0.16
C ILE A 56 3.94 8.45 0.21
N ALA A 57 3.71 7.89 1.39
CA ALA A 57 3.70 6.44 1.56
C ALA A 57 2.28 5.94 1.74
N CYS A 58 1.98 4.80 1.14
CA CYS A 58 0.71 4.13 1.24
C CYS A 58 0.95 2.70 1.67
N LEU A 59 0.49 2.36 2.86
CA LEU A 59 0.57 1.01 3.40
C LEU A 59 -0.81 0.39 3.40
N ALA A 60 -0.95 -0.76 2.77
CA ALA A 60 -2.22 -1.45 2.71
C ALA A 60 -2.04 -2.90 3.11
N LYS A 61 -3.07 -3.47 3.71
CA LYS A 61 -3.10 -4.90 4.01
C LYS A 61 -4.33 -5.53 3.41
N GLY A 62 -4.25 -6.82 3.12
CA GLY A 62 -5.37 -7.56 2.57
C GLY A 62 -4.95 -8.98 2.26
N VAL A 63 -5.94 -9.84 2.03
CA VAL A 63 -5.72 -11.25 1.70
C VAL A 63 -6.61 -11.60 0.51
N PRO A 64 -6.05 -11.88 -0.67
CA PRO A 64 -4.62 -11.90 -1.01
C PRO A 64 -3.98 -10.51 -0.94
N LEU A 65 -2.65 -10.52 -0.99
CA LEU A 65 -1.88 -9.29 -0.95
C LEU A 65 -2.39 -8.29 -1.99
N PRO A 66 -2.76 -7.08 -1.60
CA PRO A 66 -3.31 -6.12 -2.55
C PRO A 66 -2.24 -5.56 -3.47
N SER A 67 -2.66 -5.14 -4.65
CA SER A 67 -1.83 -4.35 -5.54
C SER A 67 -2.08 -2.88 -5.26
N LEU A 68 -1.01 -2.08 -5.29
CA LEU A 68 -1.11 -0.65 -5.06
C LEU A 68 -0.88 0.09 -6.37
N LYS A 69 -1.76 1.05 -6.62
CA LYS A 69 -1.63 1.92 -7.78
C LYS A 69 -1.71 3.37 -7.32
N TRP A 70 -0.96 4.21 -7.99
CA TRP A 70 -0.95 5.63 -7.70
C TRP A 70 -1.47 6.43 -8.88
N PHE A 71 -2.27 7.42 -8.56
CA PHE A 71 -2.81 8.34 -9.55
C PHE A 71 -2.58 9.78 -9.09
N PHE A 72 -2.34 10.64 -10.02
CA PHE A 72 -2.24 12.08 -9.78
C PHE A 72 -3.15 12.80 -10.74
N LYS A 73 -4.12 13.56 -10.23
CA LYS A 73 -5.14 14.22 -11.03
C LYS A 73 -5.80 13.23 -12.00
N ASP A 74 -6.13 12.04 -11.45
CA ASP A 74 -6.79 10.94 -12.17
C ASP A 74 -5.96 10.32 -13.31
N LYS A 75 -4.67 10.58 -13.33
CA LYS A 75 -3.76 9.96 -14.31
C LYS A 75 -2.75 9.09 -13.58
N PRO A 76 -2.38 7.95 -14.15
CA PRO A 76 -1.39 7.09 -13.50
C PRO A 76 -0.06 7.82 -13.29
N VAL A 77 0.51 7.63 -12.11
CA VAL A 77 1.82 8.18 -11.79
C VAL A 77 2.88 7.32 -12.46
N PRO A 78 3.89 7.92 -13.13
CA PRO A 78 4.96 7.14 -13.74
C PRO A 78 5.71 6.30 -12.72
N LYS A 79 6.08 5.10 -13.11
CA LYS A 79 6.76 4.16 -12.21
C LYS A 79 8.09 4.68 -11.68
N SER A 80 8.71 5.61 -12.40
CA SER A 80 9.98 6.19 -11.96
C SER A 80 9.86 6.94 -10.63
N PHE A 81 8.67 7.37 -10.27
CA PHE A 81 8.42 8.06 -9.02
C PHE A 81 7.93 7.13 -7.90
N ILE A 82 7.74 5.85 -8.20
CA ILE A 82 7.15 4.91 -7.26
C ILE A 82 8.19 3.92 -6.80
N GLN A 83 8.27 3.73 -5.48
CA GLN A 83 9.16 2.75 -4.87
C GLN A 83 8.35 1.82 -3.97
N GLU A 84 8.61 0.54 -4.08
CA GLU A 84 8.05 -0.41 -3.14
C GLU A 84 8.94 -0.46 -1.91
N ILE A 85 8.30 -0.41 -0.75
CA ILE A 85 9.01 -0.39 0.51
C ILE A 85 8.80 -1.72 1.22
N PRO A 86 9.88 -2.39 1.65
CA PRO A 86 9.74 -3.63 2.40
C PRO A 86 8.95 -3.41 3.68
N THR A 87 8.05 -4.33 3.98
CA THR A 87 7.27 -4.26 5.20
C THR A 87 7.41 -5.56 5.98
N SER A 88 7.50 -5.46 7.29
CA SER A 88 7.55 -6.62 8.16
C SER A 88 6.17 -7.11 8.56
N MET A 89 5.13 -6.34 8.27
CA MET A 89 3.76 -6.73 8.59
C MET A 89 3.26 -7.75 7.58
N GLN A 90 2.71 -8.84 8.07
CA GLN A 90 2.16 -9.88 7.22
C GLN A 90 0.98 -9.38 6.43
N ASN A 91 0.84 -9.87 5.20
CA ASN A 91 -0.28 -9.55 4.31
C ASN A 91 -0.41 -8.06 4.05
N SER A 92 0.70 -7.36 4.03
CA SER A 92 0.73 -5.92 3.76
C SER A 92 1.71 -5.59 2.65
N MET A 93 1.48 -4.44 2.05
CA MET A 93 2.30 -3.92 0.97
C MET A 93 2.39 -2.42 1.12
N GLU A 94 3.58 -1.90 0.98
CA GLU A 94 3.80 -0.46 1.07
C GLU A 94 4.43 0.06 -0.20
N SER A 95 3.93 1.19 -0.66
CA SER A 95 4.43 1.86 -1.83
C SER A 95 4.58 3.34 -1.52
N GLN A 96 5.64 3.95 -2.03
CA GLN A 96 5.94 5.33 -1.76
C GLN A 96 6.15 6.09 -3.05
N ILE A 97 5.56 7.28 -3.13
CA ILE A 97 5.91 8.24 -4.16
C ILE A 97 7.06 9.07 -3.65
N PHE A 98 8.07 9.21 -4.48
CA PHE A 98 9.23 10.04 -4.18
C PHE A 98 9.47 11.03 -5.31
N ILE A 99 9.46 12.30 -4.98
CA ILE A 99 9.77 13.38 -5.91
C ILE A 99 10.91 14.17 -5.29
N SER A 100 12.05 14.21 -5.98
CA SER A 100 13.26 14.81 -5.43
C SER A 100 13.18 16.31 -5.32
N SER A 101 12.44 16.96 -6.21
CA SER A 101 12.30 18.42 -6.20
C SER A 101 10.91 18.76 -6.75
N VAL A 102 10.03 19.22 -5.88
CA VAL A 102 8.66 19.52 -6.28
C VAL A 102 8.58 20.84 -7.01
N ILE A 103 7.72 20.90 -8.01
CA ILE A 103 7.43 22.09 -8.79
C ILE A 103 5.93 22.33 -8.71
N LYS A 104 5.53 23.53 -8.29
CA LYS A 104 4.13 23.82 -8.06
C LYS A 104 3.24 23.52 -9.25
N LYS A 105 3.66 23.96 -10.43
CA LYS A 105 2.88 23.77 -11.65
C LYS A 105 2.67 22.31 -12.01
N ILE A 106 3.58 21.44 -11.55
CA ILE A 106 3.59 20.03 -11.92
C ILE A 106 3.08 19.13 -10.81
N ASN A 107 3.47 19.41 -9.57
CA ASN A 107 3.29 18.47 -8.47
C ASN A 107 2.17 18.84 -7.49
N GLU A 108 1.64 20.06 -7.56
CA GLU A 108 0.54 20.43 -6.69
C GLU A 108 -0.76 19.79 -7.17
N GLY A 109 -1.46 19.14 -6.26
CA GLY A 109 -2.72 18.49 -6.58
C GLY A 109 -2.99 17.31 -5.67
N THR A 110 -3.92 16.48 -6.08
CA THR A 110 -4.35 15.34 -5.29
C THR A 110 -3.79 14.04 -5.86
N PHE A 111 -3.07 13.31 -5.00
CA PHE A 111 -2.61 11.96 -5.27
C PHE A 111 -3.61 10.97 -4.70
N ARG A 112 -3.80 9.88 -5.40
CA ARG A 112 -4.69 8.81 -4.97
C ARG A 112 -3.91 7.51 -4.91
N CYS A 113 -3.98 6.85 -3.76
CA CYS A 113 -3.47 5.50 -3.58
C CYS A 113 -4.66 4.55 -3.62
N GLU A 114 -4.61 3.58 -4.52
CA GLU A 114 -5.67 2.60 -4.68
C GLU A 114 -5.10 1.21 -4.43
N ALA A 115 -5.67 0.53 -3.45
CA ALA A 115 -5.31 -0.85 -3.11
C ALA A 115 -6.41 -1.78 -3.56
N THR A 116 -6.07 -2.83 -4.28
CA THR A 116 -7.07 -3.73 -4.87
C THR A 116 -6.63 -5.18 -4.72
N ASN A 117 -7.59 -6.04 -4.37
CA ASN A 117 -7.46 -7.47 -4.50
C ASN A 117 -8.78 -8.02 -5.02
N VAL A 118 -8.92 -9.35 -5.09
CA VAL A 118 -10.13 -9.97 -5.66
C VAL A 118 -11.38 -9.71 -4.83
N TYR A 119 -11.23 -9.28 -3.58
CA TYR A 119 -12.37 -9.05 -2.69
C TYR A 119 -12.82 -7.59 -2.64
N GLY A 120 -12.07 -6.69 -3.26
CA GLY A 120 -12.48 -5.31 -3.30
C GLY A 120 -11.32 -4.35 -3.47
N SER A 121 -11.60 -3.09 -3.22
CA SER A 121 -10.61 -2.03 -3.32
C SER A 121 -10.80 -1.00 -2.21
N SER A 122 -9.72 -0.30 -1.91
CA SER A 122 -9.72 0.78 -0.94
C SER A 122 -8.91 1.93 -1.52
N THR A 123 -9.35 3.15 -1.27
CA THR A 123 -8.73 4.33 -1.87
C THR A 123 -8.54 5.39 -0.81
N LYS A 124 -7.38 6.05 -0.84
CA LYS A 124 -7.14 7.23 -0.02
C LYS A 124 -6.47 8.30 -0.85
N TYR A 125 -6.68 9.54 -0.44
CA TYR A 125 -6.22 10.71 -1.16
C TYR A 125 -5.23 11.49 -0.33
N ALA A 126 -4.20 12.01 -1.00
CA ALA A 126 -3.25 12.94 -0.40
C ALA A 126 -3.27 14.21 -1.24
N THR A 127 -3.66 15.30 -0.63
CA THR A 127 -3.69 16.59 -1.32
C THR A 127 -2.40 17.34 -0.99
N VAL A 128 -1.63 17.64 -2.01
CA VAL A 128 -0.34 18.30 -1.88
C VAL A 128 -0.48 19.75 -2.28
N GLN A 129 -0.11 20.63 -1.37
CA GLN A 129 -0.02 22.06 -1.64
C GLN A 129 1.47 22.42 -1.68
N VAL A 130 1.89 23.00 -2.79
CA VAL A 130 3.27 23.41 -2.96
C VAL A 130 3.39 24.90 -2.67
N ILE A 131 4.23 25.20 -1.71
CA ILE A 131 4.43 26.59 -1.27
C ILE A 131 5.61 27.17 -2.01
N THR A 132 5.37 28.25 -2.71
CA THR A 132 6.42 28.99 -3.37
C THR A 132 6.88 30.09 -2.43
N GLY A 133 7.60 29.69 -1.42
CA GLY A 133 8.09 30.62 -0.45
C GLY A 133 9.41 31.18 -0.87
N THR A 134 9.36 31.98 -1.85
CA THR A 134 10.58 32.57 -2.31
C THR A 134 11.06 33.67 -1.46
N SER A 135 10.20 34.27 -0.70
CA SER A 135 10.64 35.32 0.13
C SER A 135 10.51 34.89 1.53
N VAL A 136 11.60 34.64 2.08
CA VAL A 136 11.66 34.74 3.50
C VAL A 136 11.35 36.20 3.80
N GLU A 137 10.16 36.41 4.23
CA GLU A 137 9.87 37.69 4.75
C GLU A 137 10.60 37.86 6.05
N VAL A 138 11.69 38.50 5.96
CA VAL A 138 12.36 38.90 7.17
C VAL A 138 11.83 40.28 7.49
N SER A 139 10.92 40.28 8.37
CA SER A 139 10.42 41.50 8.89
C SER A 139 11.23 41.82 10.13
N CYS A 140 12.16 42.70 9.99
CA CYS A 140 12.90 43.16 11.12
C CYS A 140 12.26 44.42 11.65
N LEU A 141 11.67 44.25 12.79
CA LEU A 141 11.10 45.37 13.49
C LEU A 141 12.13 45.93 14.43
N LYS A 142 12.17 47.21 14.49
CA LYS A 142 13.04 47.89 15.42
C LYS A 142 12.26 48.56 16.53
#